data_850949297b69500270c9f7cd4e98af72
#
_entry.id   850949297b69500270c9f7cd4e98af72
#
_cell.length_a   1.000
_cell.length_b   1.000
_cell.length_c   1.000
_cell.angle_alpha   90.00
_cell.angle_beta   90.00
_cell.angle_gamma   90.00
#
_symmetry.space_group_name_H-M   'P 1'
#
loop_
_entity.id
_entity.type
_entity.pdbx_description
1 polymer ?
#
loop_
_entity_poly.entity_id
_entity_poly.type
_entity_poly.pdbx_seq_one_letter_code
_entity_poly.pdbx_strand_id
1 'polypeptide(L)'
;VEKKGALAFGVADVEVLEKIAPDGYGPKALMPRVKSVISLGVGGGTKGSWAANAKTLAYIGDTETMAYRIAYGLAFMIEKKFGARSIFCPPDMDPEKGARTPLQSLKLHAEVAGIGARSMAGDILLHPEFGMMYYASVFTELELPPDSPMEENPCPHPSCVKLHAQTGQTPCMKFCPVDCLSGSVDEEGKLKEMHYDAHACAAMSQQYEAIPNILLDMMD
;
A
#
# COMPACT_ATOMS: atom_id res chain seq x y z
N VAL A 1 17.52 7.27 -3.58
CA VAL A 1 16.32 6.44 -3.76
C VAL A 1 15.82 6.59 -5.19
N GLU A 2 15.53 7.79 -5.69
CA GLU A 2 15.07 8.08 -7.06
C GLU A 2 15.96 7.47 -8.15
N LYS A 3 17.28 7.63 -8.05
CA LYS A 3 18.24 7.02 -9.00
C LYS A 3 18.16 5.49 -9.09
N LYS A 4 17.43 4.84 -8.18
CA LYS A 4 17.21 3.39 -8.14
C LYS A 4 15.81 2.99 -8.63
N GLY A 5 14.98 3.96 -9.05
CA GLY A 5 13.67 3.72 -9.63
C GLY A 5 12.49 3.92 -8.69
N ALA A 6 12.70 4.45 -7.49
CA ALA A 6 11.57 4.94 -6.68
C ALA A 6 11.01 6.23 -7.30
N LEU A 7 9.70 6.31 -7.40
CA LEU A 7 8.97 7.47 -7.91
C LEU A 7 8.70 8.49 -6.80
N ALA A 8 8.39 8.00 -5.62
CA ALA A 8 8.14 8.82 -4.43
C ALA A 8 8.80 8.20 -3.21
N PHE A 9 9.14 9.02 -2.23
CA PHE A 9 9.58 8.59 -0.91
C PHE A 9 9.25 9.67 0.11
N GLY A 10 9.07 9.26 1.37
CA GLY A 10 8.81 10.14 2.49
C GLY A 10 9.13 9.44 3.79
N VAL A 11 9.14 10.20 4.87
CA VAL A 11 9.40 9.74 6.23
C VAL A 11 8.12 9.81 7.04
N ALA A 12 7.60 8.66 7.45
CA ALA A 12 6.44 8.59 8.32
C ALA A 12 6.84 8.82 9.78
N ASP A 13 5.99 9.56 10.49
CA ASP A 13 6.12 9.76 11.94
C ASP A 13 5.78 8.47 12.68
N VAL A 14 6.75 7.97 13.46
CA VAL A 14 6.62 6.73 14.23
C VAL A 14 5.52 6.83 15.29
N GLU A 15 5.40 7.97 15.97
CA GLU A 15 4.40 8.15 17.03
C GLU A 15 2.97 8.25 16.46
N VAL A 16 2.83 8.79 15.25
CA VAL A 16 1.55 8.77 14.53
C VAL A 16 1.20 7.34 14.14
N LEU A 17 2.16 6.58 13.60
CA LEU A 17 1.94 5.17 13.23
C LEU A 17 1.57 4.30 14.44
N GLU A 18 2.25 4.47 15.59
CA GLU A 18 1.92 3.74 16.84
C GLU A 18 0.50 4.02 17.33
N LYS A 19 0.01 5.25 17.11
CA LYS A 19 -1.34 5.64 17.53
C LYS A 19 -2.46 5.02 16.70
N ILE A 20 -2.22 4.86 15.38
CA ILE A 20 -3.27 4.44 14.43
C ILE A 20 -3.18 2.96 14.06
N ALA A 21 -2.02 2.33 14.27
CA ALA A 21 -1.89 0.88 14.10
C ALA A 21 -2.65 0.14 15.20
N PRO A 22 -3.22 -1.03 14.90
CA PRO A 22 -3.74 -1.91 15.93
C PRO A 22 -2.65 -2.29 16.95
N ASP A 23 -3.06 -2.62 18.18
CA ASP A 23 -2.13 -3.03 19.23
C ASP A 23 -1.24 -4.18 18.78
N GLY A 24 0.07 -4.01 18.93
CA GLY A 24 1.08 -4.99 18.50
C GLY A 24 1.47 -4.92 17.02
N TYR A 25 0.89 -4.01 16.24
CA TYR A 25 1.17 -3.83 14.81
C TYR A 25 1.82 -2.48 14.46
N GLY A 26 2.21 -1.71 15.47
CA GLY A 26 3.00 -0.49 15.26
C GLY A 26 4.46 -0.79 14.91
N PRO A 27 5.20 0.21 14.39
CA PRO A 27 6.61 0.06 14.03
C PRO A 27 7.49 -0.47 15.15
N LYS A 28 7.22 -0.09 16.41
CA LYS A 28 8.00 -0.51 17.58
C LYS A 28 7.83 -2.00 17.91
N ALA A 29 6.75 -2.63 17.47
CA ALA A 29 6.58 -4.08 17.62
C ALA A 29 7.60 -4.88 16.80
N LEU A 30 7.97 -4.36 15.62
CA LEU A 30 8.98 -4.99 14.76
C LEU A 30 10.40 -4.52 15.13
N MET A 31 10.57 -3.24 15.41
CA MET A 31 11.86 -2.63 15.75
C MET A 31 11.70 -1.70 16.97
N PRO A 32 11.90 -2.18 18.22
CA PRO A 32 11.59 -1.41 19.44
C PRO A 32 12.29 -0.05 19.55
N ARG A 33 13.43 0.12 18.86
CA ARG A 33 14.22 1.37 18.89
C ARG A 33 14.09 2.18 17.61
N VAL A 34 13.10 1.90 16.78
CA VAL A 34 12.86 2.66 15.55
C VAL A 34 12.60 4.13 15.89
N LYS A 35 13.21 5.01 15.12
CA LYS A 35 13.03 6.47 15.20
C LYS A 35 12.39 7.06 13.96
N SER A 36 12.58 6.41 12.82
CA SER A 36 11.98 6.83 11.55
C SER A 36 11.57 5.65 10.69
N VAL A 37 10.47 5.80 9.99
CA VAL A 37 10.00 4.86 8.97
C VAL A 37 10.06 5.56 7.61
N ILE A 38 10.99 5.13 6.76
CA ILE A 38 11.11 5.67 5.41
C ILE A 38 10.23 4.82 4.50
N SER A 39 9.19 5.41 3.94
CA SER A 39 8.35 4.77 2.92
C SER A 39 8.80 5.16 1.53
N LEU A 40 8.75 4.23 0.58
CA LEU A 40 9.04 4.48 -0.82
C LEU A 40 8.02 3.80 -1.72
N GLY A 41 7.72 4.43 -2.85
CA GLY A 41 6.80 3.94 -3.87
C GLY A 41 7.48 3.71 -5.20
N VAL A 42 7.15 2.61 -5.87
CA VAL A 42 7.55 2.32 -7.24
C VAL A 42 6.32 2.24 -8.12
N GLY A 43 6.46 2.55 -9.41
CA GLY A 43 5.34 2.58 -10.34
C GLY A 43 4.72 1.21 -10.54
N GLY A 44 3.41 1.19 -10.69
CA GLY A 44 2.59 0.00 -10.91
C GLY A 44 2.63 -0.55 -12.34
N GLY A 45 3.66 -0.26 -13.09
CA GLY A 45 3.84 -0.84 -14.39
C GLY A 45 3.75 0.09 -15.61
N THR A 46 4.18 -0.41 -16.75
CA THR A 46 4.09 0.30 -18.03
C THR A 46 2.69 0.12 -18.64
N LYS A 47 2.32 0.99 -19.57
CA LYS A 47 1.08 0.83 -20.35
C LYS A 47 1.00 -0.53 -21.06
N GLY A 48 2.14 -1.07 -21.49
CA GLY A 48 2.24 -2.38 -22.12
C GLY A 48 1.90 -3.52 -21.15
N SER A 49 2.26 -3.39 -19.88
CA SER A 49 1.94 -4.38 -18.85
C SER A 49 0.44 -4.46 -18.56
N TRP A 50 -0.23 -3.32 -18.51
CA TRP A 50 -1.68 -3.25 -18.33
C TRP A 50 -2.45 -3.77 -19.55
N ALA A 51 -1.84 -3.71 -20.74
CA ALA A 51 -2.40 -4.26 -21.96
C ALA A 51 -2.11 -5.76 -22.13
N ALA A 52 -1.13 -6.29 -21.41
CA ALA A 52 -0.79 -7.71 -21.45
C ALA A 52 -1.86 -8.54 -20.73
N ASN A 53 -2.44 -9.49 -21.45
CA ASN A 53 -3.53 -10.30 -20.95
C ASN A 53 -3.07 -11.25 -19.84
N ALA A 54 -3.84 -11.34 -18.76
CA ALA A 54 -3.94 -12.42 -17.74
C ALA A 54 -2.67 -12.90 -16.99
N LYS A 55 -1.46 -12.48 -17.30
CA LYS A 55 -0.25 -12.87 -16.54
C LYS A 55 0.25 -11.76 -15.63
N THR A 56 -0.68 -10.94 -15.19
CA THR A 56 -0.48 -9.75 -14.37
C THR A 56 0.17 -10.05 -13.02
N LEU A 57 -0.01 -11.25 -12.47
CA LEU A 57 0.59 -11.64 -11.18
C LEU A 57 2.12 -11.69 -11.22
N ALA A 58 2.72 -12.21 -12.29
CA ALA A 58 4.17 -12.20 -12.44
C ALA A 58 4.73 -10.77 -12.50
N TYR A 59 3.96 -9.89 -13.13
CA TYR A 59 4.32 -8.49 -13.28
C TYR A 59 4.21 -7.69 -11.98
N ILE A 60 3.16 -7.95 -11.19
CA ILE A 60 2.99 -7.39 -9.84
C ILE A 60 4.18 -7.84 -8.97
N GLY A 61 4.52 -9.12 -9.00
CA GLY A 61 5.66 -9.68 -8.28
C GLY A 61 6.99 -9.01 -8.64
N ASP A 62 7.20 -8.69 -9.90
CA ASP A 62 8.41 -7.97 -10.34
C ASP A 62 8.46 -6.54 -9.79
N THR A 63 7.33 -5.84 -9.75
CA THR A 63 7.23 -4.47 -9.22
C THR A 63 7.44 -4.46 -7.70
N GLU A 64 6.85 -5.38 -6.97
CA GLU A 64 7.06 -5.55 -5.53
C GLU A 64 8.52 -5.90 -5.24
N THR A 65 9.09 -6.85 -5.99
CA THR A 65 10.51 -7.22 -5.87
C THR A 65 11.41 -6.00 -6.06
N MET A 66 11.10 -5.11 -7.01
CA MET A 66 11.85 -3.88 -7.21
C MET A 66 11.77 -2.95 -6.00
N ALA A 67 10.59 -2.77 -5.42
CA ALA A 67 10.39 -1.96 -4.21
C ALA A 67 11.24 -2.49 -3.04
N TYR A 68 11.21 -3.81 -2.82
CA TYR A 68 11.99 -4.46 -1.75
C TYR A 68 13.49 -4.38 -1.97
N ARG A 69 13.97 -4.53 -3.20
CA ARG A 69 15.40 -4.36 -3.53
C ARG A 69 15.89 -2.94 -3.23
N ILE A 70 15.07 -1.93 -3.51
CA ILE A 70 15.40 -0.54 -3.21
C ILE A 70 15.43 -0.34 -1.69
N ALA A 71 14.41 -0.83 -0.95
CA ALA A 71 14.33 -0.73 0.50
C ALA A 71 15.50 -1.45 1.18
N TYR A 72 15.82 -2.67 0.77
CA TYR A 72 16.98 -3.42 1.27
C TYR A 72 18.29 -2.65 1.06
N GLY A 73 18.51 -2.15 -0.17
CA GLY A 73 19.71 -1.37 -0.49
C GLY A 73 19.79 -0.06 0.31
N LEU A 74 18.64 0.56 0.61
CA LEU A 74 18.57 1.76 1.44
C LEU A 74 18.92 1.45 2.89
N ALA A 75 18.36 0.39 3.48
CA ALA A 75 18.68 -0.04 4.85
C ALA A 75 20.18 -0.31 5.01
N PHE A 76 20.75 -1.09 4.10
CA PHE A 76 22.18 -1.38 4.09
C PHE A 76 23.05 -0.12 3.95
N MET A 77 22.65 0.83 3.10
CA MET A 77 23.34 2.10 2.91
C MET A 77 23.31 2.95 4.18
N ILE A 78 22.16 3.01 4.89
CA ILE A 78 22.03 3.77 6.14
C ILE A 78 22.98 3.17 7.20
N GLU A 79 22.98 1.88 7.38
CA GLU A 79 23.89 1.21 8.33
C GLU A 79 25.36 1.49 8.02
N LYS A 80 25.73 1.34 6.74
CA LYS A 80 27.12 1.53 6.32
C LYS A 80 27.58 2.98 6.44
N LYS A 81 26.72 3.93 6.15
CA LYS A 81 27.10 5.36 6.08
C LYS A 81 26.93 6.09 7.39
N PHE A 82 25.89 5.76 8.16
CA PHE A 82 25.51 6.48 9.37
C PHE A 82 25.66 5.65 10.65
N GLY A 83 25.94 4.34 10.54
CA GLY A 83 26.06 3.44 11.70
C GLY A 83 24.74 3.19 12.43
N ALA A 84 23.61 3.63 11.89
CA ALA A 84 22.28 3.46 12.47
C ALA A 84 21.70 2.12 12.01
N ARG A 85 21.24 1.29 12.96
CA ARG A 85 20.57 0.02 12.62
C ARG A 85 19.36 0.29 11.76
N SER A 86 19.19 -0.53 10.75
CA SER A 86 18.10 -0.36 9.78
C SER A 86 17.66 -1.70 9.22
N ILE A 87 16.36 -1.90 9.09
CA ILE A 87 15.79 -3.07 8.43
C ILE A 87 14.82 -2.61 7.34
N PHE A 88 14.75 -3.33 6.23
CA PHE A 88 13.59 -3.18 5.36
C PHE A 88 12.41 -3.94 5.98
N CYS A 89 11.23 -3.35 5.91
CA CYS A 89 10.02 -3.99 6.39
C CYS A 89 9.60 -5.08 5.40
N PRO A 90 9.58 -6.36 5.83
CA PRO A 90 9.17 -7.45 4.97
C PRO A 90 7.66 -7.36 4.69
N PRO A 91 7.20 -7.87 3.54
CA PRO A 91 5.79 -7.97 3.22
C PRO A 91 5.09 -9.16 3.92
N ASP A 92 5.65 -9.62 5.02
CA ASP A 92 5.21 -10.83 5.70
C ASP A 92 3.84 -10.67 6.35
N MET A 93 3.11 -11.77 6.35
CA MET A 93 1.84 -11.91 7.02
C MET A 93 2.03 -12.43 8.44
N ASP A 94 1.12 -12.07 9.33
CA ASP A 94 1.06 -12.61 10.68
C ASP A 94 0.67 -14.10 10.63
N PRO A 95 1.55 -15.01 11.00
CA PRO A 95 1.27 -16.45 10.92
C PRO A 95 0.13 -16.89 11.87
N GLU A 96 -0.14 -16.14 12.92
CA GLU A 96 -1.21 -16.43 13.89
C GLU A 96 -2.57 -15.92 13.43
N LYS A 97 -2.59 -14.85 12.66
CA LYS A 97 -3.81 -14.16 12.19
C LYS A 97 -4.21 -14.54 10.76
N GLY A 98 -3.36 -15.30 10.07
CA GLY A 98 -3.62 -15.77 8.71
C GLY A 98 -3.22 -14.83 7.60
N ALA A 99 -3.39 -15.29 6.37
CA ALA A 99 -2.78 -14.75 5.16
C ALA A 99 -3.19 -13.32 4.75
N ARG A 100 -4.03 -12.64 5.52
CA ARG A 100 -4.51 -11.29 5.13
C ARG A 100 -4.19 -10.22 6.17
N THR A 101 -3.57 -10.60 7.25
CA THR A 101 -3.13 -9.64 8.28
C THR A 101 -1.62 -9.41 8.12
N PRO A 102 -1.18 -8.30 7.53
CA PRO A 102 0.24 -8.01 7.41
C PRO A 102 0.83 -7.68 8.79
N LEU A 103 2.07 -8.07 9.03
CA LEU A 103 2.81 -7.65 10.24
C LEU A 103 2.97 -6.13 10.31
N GLN A 104 3.08 -5.49 9.16
CA GLN A 104 3.17 -4.03 9.03
C GLN A 104 2.41 -3.57 7.80
N SER A 105 1.64 -2.51 7.93
CA SER A 105 0.92 -1.92 6.80
C SER A 105 1.78 -0.94 6.02
N LEU A 106 2.41 -1.41 4.94
CA LEU A 106 3.21 -0.57 4.05
C LEU A 106 2.42 0.61 3.47
N LYS A 107 1.11 0.42 3.26
CA LYS A 107 0.21 1.48 2.78
C LYS A 107 -0.02 2.55 3.84
N LEU A 108 -0.19 2.14 5.10
CA LEU A 108 -0.30 3.08 6.21
C LEU A 108 0.98 3.90 6.38
N HIS A 109 2.14 3.27 6.23
CA HIS A 109 3.42 3.98 6.24
C HIS A 109 3.49 5.02 5.10
N ALA A 110 3.05 4.66 3.90
CA ALA A 110 3.03 5.55 2.73
C ALA A 110 2.04 6.72 2.91
N GLU A 111 0.88 6.47 3.50
CA GLU A 111 -0.12 7.49 3.80
C GLU A 111 0.41 8.52 4.81
N VAL A 112 0.98 8.06 5.92
CA VAL A 112 1.57 8.94 6.94
C VAL A 112 2.82 9.66 6.43
N ALA A 113 3.59 9.04 5.55
CA ALA A 113 4.74 9.65 4.88
C ALA A 113 4.38 10.62 3.74
N GLY A 114 3.09 10.85 3.46
CA GLY A 114 2.63 11.78 2.44
C GLY A 114 2.92 11.39 0.99
N ILE A 115 3.13 10.10 0.70
CA ILE A 115 3.41 9.62 -0.66
C ILE A 115 2.22 8.90 -1.32
N GLY A 116 1.06 8.97 -0.71
CA GLY A 116 -0.20 8.49 -1.24
C GLY A 116 -1.37 8.80 -0.32
N ALA A 117 -2.54 9.01 -0.89
CA ALA A 117 -3.77 9.22 -0.16
C ALA A 117 -4.77 8.09 -0.42
N ARG A 118 -5.51 7.69 0.61
CA ARG A 118 -6.48 6.60 0.54
C ARG A 118 -7.62 6.92 -0.42
N SER A 119 -7.91 5.98 -1.31
CA SER A 119 -8.96 6.14 -2.30
C SER A 119 -10.25 5.42 -1.91
N MET A 120 -11.36 5.72 -2.62
CA MET A 120 -12.61 4.98 -2.50
C MET A 120 -12.53 3.53 -3.01
N ALA A 121 -11.41 3.11 -3.58
CA ALA A 121 -11.15 1.73 -3.93
C ALA A 121 -10.58 0.91 -2.75
N GLY A 122 -10.91 1.31 -1.53
CA GLY A 122 -10.52 0.60 -0.31
C GLY A 122 -9.09 0.90 0.12
N ASP A 123 -8.24 -0.10 0.08
CA ASP A 123 -6.87 0.01 0.55
C ASP A 123 -5.87 0.50 -0.53
N ILE A 124 -6.36 0.90 -1.71
CA ILE A 124 -5.52 1.48 -2.76
C ILE A 124 -5.22 2.93 -2.42
N LEU A 125 -3.93 3.26 -2.34
CA LEU A 125 -3.47 4.64 -2.26
C LEU A 125 -3.20 5.20 -3.65
N LEU A 126 -3.50 6.49 -3.82
CA LEU A 126 -3.25 7.21 -5.06
C LEU A 126 -2.32 8.40 -4.81
N HIS A 127 -1.36 8.57 -5.71
CA HIS A 127 -0.53 9.77 -5.81
C HIS A 127 -1.03 10.63 -6.99
N PRO A 128 -1.08 11.97 -6.87
CA PRO A 128 -1.65 12.83 -7.92
C PRO A 128 -0.89 12.74 -9.26
N GLU A 129 0.42 12.52 -9.22
CA GLU A 129 1.26 12.40 -10.42
C GLU A 129 1.44 10.96 -10.88
N PHE A 130 1.68 10.04 -9.95
CA PHE A 130 2.08 8.65 -10.27
C PHE A 130 0.93 7.64 -10.22
N GLY A 131 -0.25 8.06 -9.75
CA GLY A 131 -1.39 7.16 -9.58
C GLY A 131 -1.14 6.09 -8.51
N MET A 132 -1.47 4.85 -8.80
CA MET A 132 -1.22 3.71 -7.92
C MET A 132 0.27 3.32 -7.96
N MET A 133 0.84 3.12 -6.78
CA MET A 133 2.21 2.63 -6.60
C MET A 133 2.23 1.38 -5.71
N TYR A 134 3.34 0.65 -5.78
CA TYR A 134 3.69 -0.40 -4.83
C TYR A 134 4.69 0.15 -3.83
N TYR A 135 4.52 -0.20 -2.56
CA TYR A 135 5.23 0.42 -1.46
C TYR A 135 6.17 -0.58 -0.77
N ALA A 136 7.27 -0.05 -0.27
CA ALA A 136 8.14 -0.71 0.67
C ALA A 136 8.59 0.28 1.74
N SER A 137 9.01 -0.21 2.91
CA SER A 137 9.44 0.64 4.00
C SER A 137 10.77 0.20 4.59
N VAL A 138 11.51 1.16 5.11
CA VAL A 138 12.75 0.95 5.88
C VAL A 138 12.54 1.54 7.27
N PHE A 139 12.74 0.72 8.29
CA PHE A 139 12.77 1.14 9.68
C PHE A 139 14.22 1.42 10.08
N THR A 140 14.46 2.51 10.79
CA THR A 140 15.81 2.89 11.17
C THR A 140 15.88 3.57 12.54
N GLU A 141 16.99 3.35 13.24
CA GLU A 141 17.34 4.13 14.44
C GLU A 141 17.90 5.53 14.09
N LEU A 142 18.11 5.83 12.80
CA LEU A 142 18.45 7.16 12.34
C LEU A 142 17.25 8.08 12.52
N GLU A 143 17.44 9.18 13.21
CA GLU A 143 16.40 10.18 13.40
C GLU A 143 16.34 11.12 12.19
N LEU A 144 15.19 11.14 11.54
CA LEU A 144 14.90 11.97 10.38
C LEU A 144 13.64 12.80 10.67
N PRO A 145 13.56 14.04 10.16
CA PRO A 145 12.33 14.81 10.28
C PRO A 145 11.21 14.10 9.52
N PRO A 146 10.03 13.91 10.12
CA PRO A 146 8.91 13.31 9.45
C PRO A 146 8.30 14.26 8.40
N ASP A 147 7.80 13.69 7.33
CA ASP A 147 6.95 14.38 6.38
C ASP A 147 5.49 14.41 6.87
N SER A 148 4.66 15.24 6.26
CA SER A 148 3.23 15.32 6.56
C SER A 148 2.42 14.47 5.57
N PRO A 149 1.27 13.91 5.99
CA PRO A 149 0.31 13.33 5.05
C PRO A 149 -0.08 14.30 3.95
N MET A 150 -0.52 13.79 2.80
CA MET A 150 -0.95 14.61 1.68
C MET A 150 -2.12 15.51 2.06
N GLU A 151 -2.04 16.78 1.74
CA GLU A 151 -3.13 17.75 1.99
C GLU A 151 -4.31 17.53 1.04
N GLU A 152 -4.01 17.15 -0.22
CA GLU A 152 -5.01 16.92 -1.25
C GLU A 152 -5.09 15.43 -1.62
N ASN A 153 -6.31 14.90 -1.56
CA ASN A 153 -6.58 13.53 -2.01
C ASN A 153 -7.00 13.55 -3.48
N PRO A 154 -6.29 12.86 -4.39
CA PRO A 154 -6.66 12.80 -5.81
C PRO A 154 -7.95 12.00 -6.06
N CYS A 155 -8.49 11.34 -5.06
CA CYS A 155 -9.75 10.60 -5.10
C CYS A 155 -10.83 11.32 -4.26
N PRO A 156 -12.09 11.42 -4.76
CA PRO A 156 -12.54 10.91 -6.05
C PRO A 156 -12.26 11.86 -7.21
N HIS A 157 -12.01 11.29 -8.39
CA HIS A 157 -11.93 12.09 -9.61
C HIS A 157 -13.29 12.74 -9.96
N PRO A 158 -13.35 13.93 -10.58
CA PRO A 158 -14.62 14.62 -10.89
C PRO A 158 -15.65 13.78 -11.65
N SER A 159 -15.20 12.87 -12.53
CA SER A 159 -16.12 11.93 -13.21
C SER A 159 -16.75 10.91 -12.26
N CYS A 160 -16.03 10.51 -11.19
CA CYS A 160 -16.55 9.62 -10.16
C CYS A 160 -17.62 10.34 -9.32
N VAL A 161 -17.37 11.61 -8.97
CA VAL A 161 -18.34 12.48 -8.27
C VAL A 161 -19.62 12.61 -9.06
N LYS A 162 -19.51 12.89 -10.38
CA LYS A 162 -20.65 12.98 -11.27
C LYS A 162 -21.46 11.68 -11.34
N LEU A 163 -20.81 10.54 -11.43
CA LEU A 163 -21.49 9.25 -11.43
C LEU A 163 -22.15 8.96 -10.09
N HIS A 164 -21.46 9.25 -8.98
CA HIS A 164 -22.00 9.08 -7.63
C HIS A 164 -23.29 9.92 -7.43
N ALA A 165 -23.29 11.17 -7.88
CA ALA A 165 -24.48 12.04 -7.81
C ALA A 165 -25.67 11.48 -8.61
N GLN A 166 -25.44 10.73 -9.69
CA GLN A 166 -26.48 10.14 -10.53
C GLN A 166 -26.98 8.78 -10.04
N THR A 167 -26.11 7.97 -9.45
CA THR A 167 -26.37 6.56 -9.17
C THR A 167 -26.20 6.16 -7.70
N GLY A 168 -25.70 7.03 -6.86
CA GLY A 168 -25.30 6.72 -5.49
C GLY A 168 -24.01 5.89 -5.37
N GLN A 169 -23.34 5.60 -6.48
CA GLN A 169 -22.16 4.75 -6.50
C GLN A 169 -21.04 5.36 -7.36
N THR A 170 -19.81 5.21 -6.91
CA THR A 170 -18.62 5.45 -7.74
C THR A 170 -18.30 4.24 -8.61
N PRO A 171 -17.45 4.36 -9.65
CA PRO A 171 -17.09 3.23 -10.49
C PRO A 171 -16.47 2.06 -9.70
N CYS A 172 -15.61 2.33 -8.73
CA CYS A 172 -14.99 1.28 -7.91
C CYS A 172 -16.02 0.51 -7.07
N MET A 173 -17.04 1.19 -6.53
CA MET A 173 -18.15 0.53 -5.83
C MET A 173 -19.00 -0.29 -6.79
N LYS A 174 -19.42 0.33 -7.91
CA LYS A 174 -20.32 -0.30 -8.90
C LYS A 174 -19.74 -1.55 -9.55
N PHE A 175 -18.44 -1.58 -9.77
CA PHE A 175 -17.76 -2.71 -10.45
C PHE A 175 -17.06 -3.65 -9.47
N CYS A 176 -17.20 -3.46 -8.16
CA CYS A 176 -16.71 -4.41 -7.18
C CYS A 176 -17.50 -5.71 -7.27
N PRO A 177 -16.87 -6.85 -7.59
CA PRO A 177 -17.60 -8.12 -7.82
C PRO A 177 -18.16 -8.74 -6.54
N VAL A 178 -17.79 -8.23 -5.36
CA VAL A 178 -18.20 -8.74 -4.05
C VAL A 178 -18.78 -7.65 -3.16
N ASP A 179 -19.09 -6.49 -3.73
CA ASP A 179 -19.69 -5.33 -3.02
C ASP A 179 -18.98 -4.94 -1.72
N CYS A 180 -17.65 -5.16 -1.65
CA CYS A 180 -16.86 -4.90 -0.45
C CYS A 180 -16.51 -3.42 -0.25
N LEU A 181 -16.94 -2.55 -1.16
CA LEU A 181 -16.65 -1.11 -1.14
C LEU A 181 -17.92 -0.31 -0.97
N SER A 182 -17.93 0.58 0.02
CA SER A 182 -18.99 1.58 0.17
C SER A 182 -18.39 2.91 0.66
N GLY A 183 -19.13 3.99 0.49
CA GLY A 183 -18.68 5.30 0.92
C GLY A 183 -19.53 6.42 0.37
N SER A 184 -19.19 7.64 0.75
CA SER A 184 -19.89 8.84 0.33
C SER A 184 -18.92 9.96 -0.05
N VAL A 185 -19.44 10.88 -0.83
CA VAL A 185 -18.76 12.08 -1.30
C VAL A 185 -19.53 13.27 -0.73
N ASP A 186 -18.83 14.28 -0.24
CA ASP A 186 -19.45 15.50 0.28
C ASP A 186 -19.95 16.42 -0.85
N GLU A 187 -20.55 17.55 -0.46
CA GLU A 187 -21.09 18.54 -1.39
C GLU A 187 -20.00 19.21 -2.25
N GLU A 188 -18.75 19.24 -1.76
CA GLU A 188 -17.59 19.76 -2.49
C GLU A 188 -16.93 18.73 -3.40
N GLY A 189 -17.46 17.50 -3.41
CA GLY A 189 -16.91 16.40 -4.23
C GLY A 189 -15.69 15.72 -3.63
N LYS A 190 -15.45 15.88 -2.32
CA LYS A 190 -14.36 15.22 -1.61
C LYS A 190 -14.85 13.92 -0.97
N LEU A 191 -13.92 13.01 -0.74
CA LEU A 191 -14.18 11.78 0.00
C LEU A 191 -14.59 12.11 1.44
N LYS A 192 -15.82 11.74 1.81
CA LYS A 192 -16.37 11.95 3.15
C LYS A 192 -16.23 10.69 4.01
N GLU A 193 -16.66 9.57 3.47
CA GLU A 193 -16.61 8.28 4.14
C GLU A 193 -16.16 7.21 3.16
N MET A 194 -15.45 6.23 3.66
CA MET A 194 -15.03 5.05 2.91
C MET A 194 -15.06 3.83 3.83
N HIS A 195 -15.72 2.79 3.39
CA HIS A 195 -15.70 1.49 4.06
C HIS A 195 -15.20 0.43 3.09
N TYR A 196 -14.32 -0.43 3.60
CA TYR A 196 -13.73 -1.54 2.87
C TYR A 196 -13.83 -2.81 3.71
N ASP A 197 -14.61 -3.76 3.21
CA ASP A 197 -14.67 -5.11 3.80
C ASP A 197 -13.52 -5.96 3.25
N ALA A 198 -12.42 -5.99 4.02
CA ALA A 198 -11.23 -6.74 3.66
C ALA A 198 -11.47 -8.26 3.62
N HIS A 199 -12.42 -8.78 4.42
CA HIS A 199 -12.73 -10.21 4.42
C HIS A 199 -13.49 -10.63 3.17
N ALA A 200 -14.49 -9.85 2.75
CA ALA A 200 -15.20 -10.10 1.50
C ALA A 200 -14.26 -10.02 0.28
N CYS A 201 -13.37 -9.01 0.25
CA CYS A 201 -12.35 -8.89 -0.79
C CYS A 201 -11.38 -10.07 -0.78
N ALA A 202 -10.88 -10.47 0.40
CA ALA A 202 -9.97 -11.60 0.57
C ALA A 202 -10.59 -12.92 0.10
N ALA A 203 -11.86 -13.17 0.42
CA ALA A 203 -12.57 -14.38 0.00
C ALA A 203 -12.59 -14.52 -1.53
N MET A 204 -12.75 -13.42 -2.26
CA MET A 204 -12.66 -13.43 -3.72
C MET A 204 -11.24 -13.70 -4.21
N SER A 205 -10.23 -13.03 -3.68
CA SER A 205 -8.85 -13.20 -4.15
C SER A 205 -8.27 -14.58 -3.80
N GLN A 206 -8.70 -15.19 -2.70
CA GLN A 206 -8.30 -16.55 -2.34
C GLN A 206 -8.75 -17.61 -3.36
N GLN A 207 -9.86 -17.39 -4.06
CA GLN A 207 -10.28 -18.27 -5.13
C GLN A 207 -9.26 -18.30 -6.28
N TYR A 208 -8.60 -17.18 -6.54
CA TYR A 208 -7.53 -17.12 -7.55
C TYR A 208 -6.20 -17.69 -7.04
N GLU A 209 -5.94 -17.60 -5.73
CA GLU A 209 -4.75 -18.18 -5.08
C GLU A 209 -4.86 -19.71 -4.91
N ALA A 210 -6.07 -20.27 -4.97
CA ALA A 210 -6.28 -21.71 -4.94
C ALA A 210 -5.90 -22.41 -6.27
N ILE A 211 -5.76 -21.67 -7.36
CA ILE A 211 -5.36 -22.23 -8.66
C ILE A 211 -4.04 -23.02 -8.61
N PRO A 212 -2.97 -22.57 -7.91
CA PRO A 212 -1.74 -23.36 -7.77
C PRO A 212 -1.97 -24.70 -7.06
N ASN A 213 -2.86 -24.76 -6.06
CA ASN A 213 -3.17 -26.00 -5.36
C ASN A 213 -3.96 -26.96 -6.25
N ILE A 214 -4.90 -26.44 -7.03
CA ILE A 214 -5.63 -27.23 -8.03
C ILE A 214 -4.68 -27.81 -9.09
N LEU A 215 -3.68 -27.03 -9.52
CA LEU A 215 -2.68 -27.51 -10.46
C LEU A 215 -1.77 -28.59 -9.88
N LEU A 216 -1.45 -28.51 -8.60
CA LEU A 216 -0.69 -29.56 -7.88
C LEU A 216 -1.51 -30.84 -7.80
N ASP A 217 -2.79 -30.75 -7.41
CA ASP A 217 -3.70 -31.90 -7.35
C ASP A 217 -3.96 -32.54 -8.72
N MET A 218 -3.76 -31.84 -9.81
CA MET A 218 -3.86 -32.39 -11.19
C MET A 218 -2.57 -33.03 -11.69
N MET A 219 -1.46 -32.85 -10.98
CA MET A 219 -0.15 -33.42 -11.35
C MET A 219 0.17 -34.72 -10.61
N ASP A 220 -0.61 -35.10 -9.59
CA ASP A 220 -0.59 -36.40 -8.89
C ASP A 220 -1.58 -37.38 -9.58
#